data_cbe31fd7d40b0f8bdf60faa67e5a61bd
#
_entry.id   cbe31fd7d40b0f8bdf60faa67e5a61bd
#
_cell.length_a   1.000
_cell.length_b   1.000
_cell.length_c   1.000
_cell.angle_alpha   90.00
_cell.angle_beta   90.00
_cell.angle_gamma   90.00
#
_symmetry.space_group_name_H-M   'P 1'
#
loop_
_entity.id
_entity.type
_entity.pdbx_description
1 polymer ?
#
loop_
_entity_poly.entity_id
_entity_poly.type
_entity_poly.pdbx_seq_one_letter_code
_entity_poly.pdbx_strand_id
1 'polypeptide(L)'
;MQYPEPFDVIVIGAGHAGTEACLAAARMGARVLLVTQNIETIGQMSCNPAIGGIGKGHLVKEIDALGGAMAGAADLAGIQFRILNSRKGPAVRATRAQADRVLYKAAIRQMVESQPGLSVFQQEVDDLILEQGRIAGVVTRMGLQFRAPSVVITSGTFLGGIIHIGQTNHAGGRAGDAPSNALSKRLRDLPLSLIHI
;
A
#
# COMPACT_ATOMS: atom_id res chain seq x y z
N MET A 1 21.89 11.69 -6.53
CA MET A 1 21.32 12.06 -7.87
C MET A 1 19.87 12.44 -7.68
N GLN A 2 19.38 13.54 -8.30
CA GLN A 2 18.00 13.98 -8.17
C GLN A 2 17.23 13.68 -9.47
N TYR A 3 16.02 13.15 -9.35
CA TYR A 3 15.10 13.02 -10.47
C TYR A 3 14.67 14.43 -10.95
N PRO A 4 14.67 14.71 -12.26
CA PRO A 4 14.57 16.10 -12.75
C PRO A 4 13.22 16.75 -12.49
N GLU A 5 12.15 15.97 -12.43
CA GLU A 5 10.80 16.50 -12.30
C GLU A 5 10.19 16.16 -10.93
N PRO A 6 9.58 17.16 -10.23
CA PRO A 6 8.90 16.89 -8.98
C PRO A 6 7.56 16.18 -9.22
N PHE A 7 7.09 15.45 -8.22
CA PHE A 7 5.74 14.90 -8.13
C PHE A 7 4.89 15.72 -7.15
N ASP A 8 3.59 15.57 -7.19
CA ASP A 8 2.69 16.15 -6.17
C ASP A 8 2.59 15.23 -4.96
N VAL A 9 2.56 13.92 -5.21
CA VAL A 9 2.45 12.88 -4.18
C VAL A 9 3.41 11.74 -4.48
N ILE A 10 4.13 11.28 -3.45
CA ILE A 10 4.88 10.02 -3.49
C ILE A 10 4.22 9.03 -2.55
N VAL A 11 3.92 7.83 -3.04
CA VAL A 11 3.39 6.73 -2.24
C VAL A 11 4.46 5.64 -2.09
N ILE A 12 4.79 5.28 -0.85
CA ILE A 12 5.77 4.24 -0.53
C ILE A 12 5.06 2.96 -0.18
N GLY A 13 5.27 1.91 -0.98
CA GLY A 13 4.65 0.60 -0.82
C GLY A 13 3.45 0.37 -1.73
N ALA A 14 3.40 -0.79 -2.39
CA ALA A 14 2.39 -1.15 -3.38
C ALA A 14 1.45 -2.28 -2.90
N GLY A 15 1.22 -2.36 -1.59
CA GLY A 15 0.14 -3.17 -1.01
C GLY A 15 -1.22 -2.54 -1.21
N HIS A 16 -2.28 -3.09 -0.58
CA HIS A 16 -3.65 -2.59 -0.76
C HIS A 16 -3.80 -1.10 -0.43
N ALA A 17 -3.22 -0.63 0.67
CA ALA A 17 -3.29 0.77 1.05
C ALA A 17 -2.56 1.68 0.05
N GLY A 18 -1.39 1.26 -0.44
CA GLY A 18 -0.61 2.05 -1.39
C GLY A 18 -1.25 2.12 -2.77
N THR A 19 -1.79 1.02 -3.26
CA THR A 19 -2.50 1.01 -4.56
C THR A 19 -3.74 1.90 -4.52
N GLU A 20 -4.52 1.87 -3.44
CA GLU A 20 -5.67 2.77 -3.28
C GLU A 20 -5.23 4.24 -3.16
N ALA A 21 -4.19 4.53 -2.38
CA ALA A 21 -3.70 5.90 -2.18
C ALA A 21 -3.17 6.52 -3.49
N CYS A 22 -2.33 5.78 -4.25
CA CYS A 22 -1.76 6.30 -5.49
C CYS A 22 -2.82 6.49 -6.58
N LEU A 23 -3.77 5.55 -6.71
CA LEU A 23 -4.86 5.65 -7.66
C LEU A 23 -5.81 6.80 -7.29
N ALA A 24 -6.14 6.98 -6.01
CA ALA A 24 -6.98 8.09 -5.57
C ALA A 24 -6.35 9.45 -5.89
N ALA A 25 -5.07 9.65 -5.55
CA ALA A 25 -4.36 10.89 -5.84
C ALA A 25 -4.27 11.16 -7.35
N ALA A 26 -3.97 10.15 -8.15
CA ALA A 26 -3.88 10.30 -9.60
C ALA A 26 -5.23 10.61 -10.25
N ARG A 27 -6.33 9.99 -9.79
CA ARG A 27 -7.70 10.33 -10.25
C ARG A 27 -8.10 11.77 -9.93
N MET A 28 -7.54 12.35 -8.86
CA MET A 28 -7.72 13.77 -8.53
C MET A 28 -6.88 14.72 -9.39
N GLY A 29 -6.10 14.20 -10.35
CA GLY A 29 -5.27 14.99 -11.25
C GLY A 29 -3.86 15.26 -10.74
N ALA A 30 -3.46 14.69 -9.59
CA ALA A 30 -2.10 14.82 -9.08
C ALA A 30 -1.11 13.98 -9.93
N ARG A 31 0.12 14.47 -10.05
CA ARG A 31 1.24 13.70 -10.57
C ARG A 31 1.82 12.85 -9.45
N VAL A 32 1.64 11.53 -9.56
CA VAL A 32 1.92 10.58 -8.48
C VAL A 32 3.08 9.66 -8.83
N LEU A 33 3.95 9.40 -7.85
CA LEU A 33 4.97 8.36 -7.92
C LEU A 33 4.65 7.27 -6.90
N LEU A 34 4.47 6.04 -7.36
CA LEU A 34 4.42 4.85 -6.54
C LEU A 34 5.82 4.21 -6.49
N VAL A 35 6.42 4.18 -5.30
CA VAL A 35 7.72 3.52 -5.08
C VAL A 35 7.51 2.20 -4.34
N THR A 36 8.01 1.12 -4.90
CA THR A 36 7.88 -0.22 -4.32
C THR A 36 9.18 -1.00 -4.42
N GLN A 37 9.44 -1.88 -3.46
CA GLN A 37 10.61 -2.76 -3.49
C GLN A 37 10.56 -3.75 -4.66
N ASN A 38 9.35 -4.17 -5.07
CA ASN A 38 9.16 -5.12 -6.14
C ASN A 38 7.83 -4.87 -6.88
N ILE A 39 7.92 -4.52 -8.17
CA ILE A 39 6.75 -4.29 -9.03
C ILE A 39 5.93 -5.56 -9.26
N GLU A 40 6.56 -6.74 -9.21
CA GLU A 40 5.86 -8.00 -9.37
C GLU A 40 4.93 -8.34 -8.20
N THR A 41 5.01 -7.58 -7.09
CA THR A 41 4.18 -7.77 -5.91
C THR A 41 3.12 -6.68 -5.72
N ILE A 42 2.92 -5.81 -6.71
CA ILE A 42 1.84 -4.80 -6.68
C ILE A 42 0.50 -5.50 -6.47
N GLY A 43 -0.29 -5.06 -5.50
CA GLY A 43 -1.60 -5.63 -5.17
C GLY A 43 -1.57 -7.03 -4.58
N GLN A 44 -0.41 -7.56 -4.18
CA GLN A 44 -0.30 -8.92 -3.65
C GLN A 44 -1.06 -9.10 -2.34
N MET A 45 -1.88 -10.15 -2.28
CA MET A 45 -2.56 -10.59 -1.06
C MET A 45 -1.59 -11.35 -0.16
N SER A 46 -1.24 -10.78 0.99
CA SER A 46 -0.25 -11.37 1.93
C SER A 46 -0.82 -12.48 2.79
N CYS A 47 -2.14 -12.48 3.03
CA CYS A 47 -2.85 -13.43 3.88
C CYS A 47 -3.84 -14.28 3.07
N ASN A 48 -5.01 -14.59 3.66
CA ASN A 48 -6.08 -15.27 2.96
C ASN A 48 -6.49 -14.49 1.72
N PRO A 49 -6.69 -15.15 0.57
CA PRO A 49 -7.09 -14.48 -0.66
C PRO A 49 -8.57 -14.11 -0.63
N ALA A 50 -8.93 -13.20 0.26
CA ALA A 50 -10.31 -12.76 0.46
C ALA A 50 -10.39 -11.26 0.71
N ILE A 51 -11.34 -10.62 0.04
CA ILE A 51 -11.71 -9.23 0.24
C ILE A 51 -13.06 -9.17 0.93
N GLY A 52 -13.18 -8.34 1.96
CA GLY A 52 -14.39 -8.19 2.75
C GLY A 52 -14.35 -8.91 4.09
N GLY A 53 -15.51 -9.16 4.66
CA GLY A 53 -15.71 -9.62 6.04
C GLY A 53 -16.17 -8.48 6.95
N ILE A 54 -16.39 -8.78 8.23
CA ILE A 54 -16.86 -7.80 9.22
C ILE A 54 -15.79 -6.72 9.39
N GLY A 55 -16.17 -5.45 9.36
CA GLY A 55 -15.29 -4.28 9.35
C GLY A 55 -14.67 -4.05 7.97
N LYS A 56 -13.85 -4.97 7.47
CA LYS A 56 -13.18 -4.84 6.17
C LYS A 56 -14.18 -4.64 5.01
N GLY A 57 -15.27 -5.41 4.98
CA GLY A 57 -16.30 -5.28 3.94
C GLY A 57 -17.01 -3.93 3.95
N HIS A 58 -17.15 -3.30 5.11
CA HIS A 58 -17.74 -1.96 5.23
C HIS A 58 -16.78 -0.92 4.62
N LEU A 59 -15.50 -0.95 5.01
CA LEU A 59 -14.47 -0.06 4.46
C LEU A 59 -14.29 -0.23 2.94
N VAL A 60 -14.31 -1.47 2.43
CA VAL A 60 -14.22 -1.71 0.98
C VAL A 60 -15.36 -1.04 0.22
N LYS A 61 -16.59 -1.09 0.75
CA LYS A 61 -17.75 -0.41 0.12
C LYS A 61 -17.61 1.12 0.14
N GLU A 62 -17.07 1.69 1.21
CA GLU A 62 -16.80 3.13 1.30
C GLU A 62 -15.75 3.55 0.29
N ILE A 63 -14.66 2.79 0.18
CA ILE A 63 -13.59 3.02 -0.79
C ILE A 63 -14.12 2.87 -2.23
N ASP A 64 -14.94 1.86 -2.50
CA ASP A 64 -15.56 1.61 -3.80
C ASP A 64 -16.48 2.77 -4.22
N ALA A 65 -17.29 3.28 -3.29
CA ALA A 65 -18.15 4.45 -3.52
C ALA A 65 -17.37 5.72 -3.90
N LEU A 66 -16.09 5.80 -3.51
CA LEU A 66 -15.14 6.85 -3.88
C LEU A 66 -14.33 6.52 -5.16
N GLY A 67 -14.68 5.45 -5.85
CA GLY A 67 -13.99 5.00 -7.06
C GLY A 67 -12.70 4.20 -6.79
N GLY A 68 -12.60 3.51 -5.65
CA GLY A 68 -11.47 2.65 -5.31
C GLY A 68 -11.35 1.42 -6.20
N ALA A 69 -10.17 0.82 -6.22
CA ALA A 69 -9.82 -0.29 -7.11
C ALA A 69 -10.13 -1.68 -6.53
N MET A 70 -10.10 -1.81 -5.20
CA MET A 70 -10.13 -3.10 -4.52
C MET A 70 -11.39 -3.92 -4.82
N ALA A 71 -12.57 -3.29 -4.82
CA ALA A 71 -13.83 -3.98 -5.07
C ALA A 71 -13.92 -4.45 -6.52
N GLY A 72 -13.62 -3.58 -7.49
CA GLY A 72 -13.58 -3.95 -8.90
C GLY A 72 -12.59 -5.07 -9.21
N ALA A 73 -11.39 -5.02 -8.62
CA ALA A 73 -10.42 -6.10 -8.75
C ALA A 73 -10.91 -7.41 -8.08
N ALA A 74 -11.63 -7.31 -6.95
CA ALA A 74 -12.22 -8.47 -6.29
C ALA A 74 -13.35 -9.10 -7.13
N ASP A 75 -14.13 -8.29 -7.83
CA ASP A 75 -15.18 -8.79 -8.75
C ASP A 75 -14.57 -9.51 -9.97
N LEU A 76 -13.47 -8.99 -10.52
CA LEU A 76 -12.76 -9.62 -11.63
C LEU A 76 -12.07 -10.94 -11.24
N ALA A 77 -11.59 -11.04 -10.00
CA ALA A 77 -10.82 -12.18 -9.51
C ALA A 77 -11.61 -13.10 -8.58
N GLY A 78 -12.91 -12.83 -8.35
CA GLY A 78 -13.73 -13.51 -7.38
C GLY A 78 -14.03 -14.97 -7.78
N ILE A 79 -13.75 -15.89 -6.85
CA ILE A 79 -14.06 -17.32 -7.00
C ILE A 79 -15.36 -17.67 -6.27
N GLN A 80 -15.60 -17.04 -5.12
CA GLN A 80 -16.78 -17.27 -4.30
C GLN A 80 -17.17 -15.96 -3.59
N PHE A 81 -18.47 -15.67 -3.64
CA PHE A 81 -19.06 -14.53 -2.94
C PHE A 81 -20.00 -15.01 -1.85
N ARG A 82 -19.89 -14.43 -0.65
CA ARG A 82 -20.72 -14.87 0.48
C ARG A 82 -21.09 -13.68 1.38
N ILE A 83 -22.31 -13.71 1.91
CA ILE A 83 -22.74 -12.83 2.99
C ILE A 83 -22.49 -13.54 4.31
N LEU A 84 -21.60 -13.00 5.12
CA LEU A 84 -21.34 -13.46 6.48
C LEU A 84 -22.43 -12.98 7.41
N ASN A 85 -22.73 -13.77 8.43
CA ASN A 85 -23.72 -13.43 9.46
C ASN A 85 -25.12 -13.04 8.92
N SER A 86 -25.56 -13.65 7.81
CA SER A 86 -26.85 -13.34 7.16
C SER A 86 -28.05 -13.48 8.08
N ARG A 87 -27.95 -14.35 9.11
CA ARG A 87 -29.01 -14.58 10.13
C ARG A 87 -28.91 -13.66 11.36
N LYS A 88 -27.91 -12.78 11.41
CA LYS A 88 -27.69 -11.81 12.49
C LYS A 88 -28.14 -10.41 12.06
N GLY A 89 -28.09 -9.45 12.97
CA GLY A 89 -28.47 -8.07 12.71
C GLY A 89 -27.66 -7.39 11.58
N PRO A 90 -28.21 -6.35 10.94
CA PRO A 90 -27.57 -5.66 9.82
C PRO A 90 -26.14 -5.18 10.08
N ALA A 91 -25.86 -4.73 11.30
CA ALA A 91 -24.56 -4.18 11.69
C ALA A 91 -23.39 -5.19 11.57
N VAL A 92 -23.67 -6.49 11.61
CA VAL A 92 -22.65 -7.54 11.50
C VAL A 92 -22.72 -8.33 10.20
N ARG A 93 -23.65 -7.99 9.32
CA ARG A 93 -23.72 -8.57 7.98
C ARG A 93 -22.61 -7.97 7.14
N ALA A 94 -21.81 -8.82 6.51
CA ALA A 94 -20.70 -8.36 5.69
C ALA A 94 -20.54 -9.25 4.45
N THR A 95 -20.26 -8.63 3.32
CA THR A 95 -19.87 -9.33 2.11
C THR A 95 -18.43 -9.80 2.22
N ARG A 96 -18.13 -10.97 1.66
CA ARG A 96 -16.78 -11.50 1.52
C ARG A 96 -16.64 -12.16 0.16
N ALA A 97 -15.66 -11.71 -0.61
CA ALA A 97 -15.23 -12.36 -1.84
C ALA A 97 -13.97 -13.18 -1.58
N GLN A 98 -14.01 -14.48 -1.88
CA GLN A 98 -12.80 -15.28 -2.02
C GLN A 98 -12.26 -15.02 -3.43
N ALA A 99 -10.99 -14.68 -3.57
CA ALA A 99 -10.40 -14.30 -4.85
C ALA A 99 -9.24 -15.21 -5.25
N ASP A 100 -9.05 -15.35 -6.55
CA ASP A 100 -7.79 -15.88 -7.10
C ASP A 100 -6.69 -14.83 -6.91
N ARG A 101 -5.58 -15.22 -6.29
CA ARG A 101 -4.46 -14.30 -5.98
C ARG A 101 -3.79 -13.76 -7.24
N VAL A 102 -3.66 -14.59 -8.26
CA VAL A 102 -2.97 -14.22 -9.50
C VAL A 102 -3.82 -13.24 -10.28
N LEU A 103 -5.09 -13.53 -10.44
CA LEU A 103 -6.04 -12.67 -11.15
C LEU A 103 -6.24 -11.33 -10.43
N TYR A 104 -6.38 -11.35 -9.09
CA TYR A 104 -6.50 -10.12 -8.31
C TYR A 104 -5.27 -9.21 -8.46
N LYS A 105 -4.07 -9.80 -8.32
CA LYS A 105 -2.82 -9.08 -8.51
C LYS A 105 -2.71 -8.49 -9.92
N ALA A 106 -3.05 -9.28 -10.93
CA ALA A 106 -3.03 -8.83 -12.32
C ALA A 106 -4.01 -7.66 -12.56
N ALA A 107 -5.23 -7.74 -12.01
CA ALA A 107 -6.23 -6.68 -12.12
C ALA A 107 -5.74 -5.36 -11.47
N ILE A 108 -5.23 -5.42 -10.23
CA ILE A 108 -4.67 -4.24 -9.55
C ILE A 108 -3.48 -3.67 -10.31
N ARG A 109 -2.56 -4.52 -10.79
CA ARG A 109 -1.40 -4.08 -11.55
C ARG A 109 -1.83 -3.35 -12.84
N GLN A 110 -2.77 -3.91 -13.57
CA GLN A 110 -3.31 -3.27 -14.78
C GLN A 110 -3.92 -1.89 -14.46
N MET A 111 -4.70 -1.77 -13.38
CA MET A 111 -5.28 -0.49 -12.96
C MET A 111 -4.20 0.54 -12.63
N VAL A 112 -3.14 0.14 -11.92
CA VAL A 112 -2.01 1.02 -11.56
C VAL A 112 -1.23 1.45 -12.81
N GLU A 113 -0.87 0.51 -13.68
CA GLU A 113 -0.05 0.79 -14.87
C GLU A 113 -0.81 1.57 -15.95
N SER A 114 -2.14 1.48 -15.99
CA SER A 114 -2.97 2.22 -16.95
C SER A 114 -3.46 3.58 -16.45
N GLN A 115 -3.21 3.92 -15.17
CA GLN A 115 -3.71 5.17 -14.59
C GLN A 115 -2.91 6.38 -15.09
N PRO A 116 -3.53 7.35 -15.80
CA PRO A 116 -2.86 8.58 -16.18
C PRO A 116 -2.35 9.37 -14.98
N GLY A 117 -1.16 9.97 -15.10
CA GLY A 117 -0.55 10.75 -14.04
C GLY A 117 0.13 9.93 -12.94
N LEU A 118 0.11 8.59 -13.02
CA LEU A 118 0.77 7.68 -12.08
C LEU A 118 2.01 7.06 -12.72
N SER A 119 3.15 7.22 -12.06
CA SER A 119 4.41 6.57 -12.40
C SER A 119 4.77 5.52 -11.34
N VAL A 120 5.37 4.42 -11.76
CA VAL A 120 5.84 3.36 -10.86
C VAL A 120 7.35 3.25 -10.93
N PHE A 121 7.99 3.15 -9.75
CA PHE A 121 9.43 3.00 -9.65
C PHE A 121 9.81 1.89 -8.66
N GLN A 122 10.66 0.96 -9.13
CA GLN A 122 11.11 -0.16 -8.30
C GLN A 122 12.39 0.18 -7.58
N GLN A 123 12.27 0.55 -6.31
CA GLN A 123 13.38 0.71 -5.37
C GLN A 123 12.84 0.68 -3.92
N GLU A 124 13.72 0.41 -2.97
CA GLU A 124 13.44 0.64 -1.56
C GLU A 124 13.68 2.12 -1.22
N VAL A 125 12.80 2.70 -0.42
CA VAL A 125 12.99 4.03 0.16
C VAL A 125 13.65 3.89 1.52
N ASP A 126 14.83 4.50 1.66
CA ASP A 126 15.63 4.43 2.87
C ASP A 126 15.50 5.70 3.74
N ASP A 127 15.23 6.87 3.13
CA ASP A 127 15.17 8.14 3.86
C ASP A 127 14.11 9.10 3.33
N LEU A 128 13.77 10.09 4.15
CA LEU A 128 12.86 11.18 3.86
C LEU A 128 13.63 12.50 3.75
N ILE A 129 13.33 13.28 2.71
CA ILE A 129 13.87 14.63 2.55
C ILE A 129 13.01 15.59 3.35
N LEU A 130 13.62 16.27 4.33
CA LEU A 130 12.97 17.30 5.13
C LEU A 130 13.61 18.65 4.86
N GLU A 131 12.81 19.66 4.61
CA GLU A 131 13.23 21.06 4.45
C GLU A 131 12.39 21.93 5.39
N GLN A 132 13.07 22.68 6.25
CA GLN A 132 12.40 23.53 7.25
C GLN A 132 11.34 22.78 8.10
N GLY A 133 11.61 21.52 8.46
CA GLY A 133 10.70 20.68 9.23
C GLY A 133 9.51 20.10 8.47
N ARG A 134 9.44 20.28 7.14
CA ARG A 134 8.39 19.76 6.28
C ARG A 134 8.92 18.69 5.34
N ILE A 135 8.08 17.74 4.98
CA ILE A 135 8.42 16.76 3.94
C ILE A 135 8.64 17.45 2.59
N ALA A 136 9.69 17.07 1.89
CA ALA A 136 10.05 17.58 0.57
C ALA A 136 10.36 16.47 -0.43
N GLY A 137 10.29 15.20 -0.01
CA GLY A 137 10.53 14.06 -0.88
C GLY A 137 11.11 12.84 -0.17
N VAL A 138 11.66 11.93 -0.96
CA VAL A 138 12.24 10.66 -0.50
C VAL A 138 13.60 10.41 -1.12
N VAL A 139 14.40 9.57 -0.46
CA VAL A 139 15.67 9.05 -0.96
C VAL A 139 15.57 7.53 -1.04
N THR A 140 15.88 6.99 -2.21
CA THR A 140 15.93 5.54 -2.40
C THR A 140 17.24 4.96 -1.91
N ARG A 141 17.31 3.65 -1.73
CA ARG A 141 18.51 2.91 -1.33
C ARG A 141 19.75 3.20 -2.20
N MET A 142 19.57 3.45 -3.49
CA MET A 142 20.66 3.82 -4.41
C MET A 142 20.98 5.31 -4.42
N GLY A 143 20.39 6.10 -3.52
CA GLY A 143 20.64 7.53 -3.40
C GLY A 143 19.92 8.41 -4.42
N LEU A 144 18.97 7.84 -5.19
CA LEU A 144 18.12 8.65 -6.06
C LEU A 144 17.08 9.39 -5.23
N GLN A 145 16.96 10.68 -5.46
CA GLN A 145 16.03 11.57 -4.77
C GLN A 145 14.84 11.91 -5.64
N PHE A 146 13.64 11.74 -5.10
CA PHE A 146 12.40 12.21 -5.70
C PHE A 146 11.80 13.31 -4.83
N ARG A 147 11.36 14.39 -5.46
CA ARG A 147 10.76 15.54 -4.78
C ARG A 147 9.24 15.51 -4.86
N ALA A 148 8.61 15.73 -3.70
CA ALA A 148 7.16 15.95 -3.59
C ALA A 148 6.81 16.63 -2.26
N PRO A 149 5.80 17.50 -2.22
CA PRO A 149 5.32 18.13 -0.99
C PRO A 149 4.51 17.17 -0.10
N SER A 150 4.09 16.01 -0.64
CA SER A 150 3.31 15.01 0.09
C SER A 150 3.89 13.61 -0.09
N VAL A 151 4.05 12.89 1.03
CA VAL A 151 4.52 11.50 1.04
C VAL A 151 3.57 10.65 1.87
N VAL A 152 3.06 9.58 1.27
CA VAL A 152 2.17 8.61 1.92
C VAL A 152 2.94 7.31 2.15
N ILE A 153 3.12 6.92 3.41
CA ILE A 153 3.85 5.71 3.79
C ILE A 153 2.87 4.58 4.05
N THR A 154 2.94 3.54 3.22
CA THR A 154 2.08 2.34 3.32
C THR A 154 2.90 1.07 3.40
N SER A 155 3.94 1.09 4.20
CA SER A 155 4.95 0.02 4.34
C SER A 155 4.39 -1.31 4.91
N GLY A 156 3.20 -1.32 5.47
CA GLY A 156 2.57 -2.52 6.02
C GLY A 156 3.44 -3.21 7.07
N THR A 157 3.68 -4.51 6.90
CA THR A 157 4.50 -5.33 7.82
C THR A 157 6.01 -5.21 7.56
N PHE A 158 6.44 -4.40 6.61
CA PHE A 158 7.86 -4.31 6.22
C PHE A 158 8.67 -3.36 7.10
N LEU A 159 8.03 -2.36 7.72
CA LEU A 159 8.72 -1.31 8.47
C LEU A 159 9.33 -1.86 9.77
N GLY A 160 10.65 -2.13 9.73
CA GLY A 160 11.36 -2.78 10.83
C GLY A 160 10.83 -4.17 11.14
N GLY A 161 10.34 -4.90 10.12
CA GLY A 161 9.62 -6.14 10.28
C GLY A 161 10.46 -7.27 10.87
N ILE A 162 9.84 -8.07 11.75
CA ILE A 162 10.43 -9.28 12.34
C ILE A 162 9.41 -10.40 12.17
N ILE A 163 9.87 -11.52 11.62
CA ILE A 163 9.08 -12.74 11.46
C ILE A 163 9.38 -13.67 12.65
N HIS A 164 8.34 -14.09 13.34
CA HIS A 164 8.43 -15.02 14.45
C HIS A 164 8.01 -16.42 14.00
N ILE A 165 8.89 -17.41 14.19
CA ILE A 165 8.61 -18.83 13.94
C ILE A 165 8.93 -19.58 15.23
N GLY A 166 7.91 -19.87 16.03
CA GLY A 166 8.09 -20.39 17.37
C GLY A 166 8.89 -19.39 18.23
N GLN A 167 10.03 -19.83 18.76
CA GLN A 167 10.93 -18.98 19.55
C GLN A 167 12.04 -18.32 18.71
N THR A 168 12.11 -18.61 17.42
CA THR A 168 13.13 -18.08 16.52
C THR A 168 12.60 -16.84 15.81
N ASN A 169 13.43 -15.80 15.72
CA ASN A 169 13.07 -14.55 15.08
C ASN A 169 14.01 -14.25 13.91
N HIS A 170 13.44 -13.79 12.80
CA HIS A 170 14.17 -13.39 11.60
C HIS A 170 13.73 -12.00 11.15
N ALA A 171 14.68 -11.18 10.72
CA ALA A 171 14.35 -9.90 10.09
C ALA A 171 13.66 -10.16 8.75
N GLY A 172 12.48 -9.58 8.53
CA GLY A 172 11.72 -9.75 7.29
C GLY A 172 10.41 -8.98 7.33
N GLY A 173 10.01 -8.46 6.19
CA GLY A 173 8.70 -7.82 6.05
C GLY A 173 7.57 -8.84 5.87
N ARG A 174 7.90 -9.91 5.16
CA ARG A 174 7.07 -11.08 4.86
C ARG A 174 8.00 -12.25 4.56
N ALA A 175 7.53 -13.49 4.62
CA ALA A 175 8.36 -14.66 4.28
C ALA A 175 8.96 -14.52 2.87
N GLY A 176 10.30 -14.50 2.78
CA GLY A 176 11.05 -14.30 1.55
C GLY A 176 11.34 -12.85 1.15
N ASP A 177 10.78 -11.85 1.83
CA ASP A 177 10.99 -10.45 1.52
C ASP A 177 11.78 -9.73 2.63
N ALA A 178 12.70 -8.85 2.25
CA ALA A 178 13.50 -8.06 3.17
C ALA A 178 12.65 -7.00 3.91
N PRO A 179 12.99 -6.66 5.17
CA PRO A 179 12.34 -5.59 5.91
C PRO A 179 12.90 -4.22 5.48
N SER A 180 12.09 -3.16 5.62
CA SER A 180 12.52 -1.77 5.45
C SER A 180 13.04 -1.22 6.79
N ASN A 181 14.32 -1.43 7.06
CA ASN A 181 14.95 -1.05 8.33
C ASN A 181 15.43 0.40 8.34
N ALA A 182 15.97 0.91 7.24
CA ALA A 182 16.49 2.27 7.15
C ALA A 182 15.36 3.29 7.36
N LEU A 183 14.25 3.16 6.63
CA LEU A 183 13.08 4.00 6.79
C LEU A 183 12.47 3.90 8.20
N SER A 184 12.44 2.68 8.79
CA SER A 184 11.98 2.48 10.17
C SER A 184 12.82 3.27 11.18
N LYS A 185 14.14 3.23 11.05
CA LYS A 185 15.07 4.01 11.88
C LYS A 185 14.81 5.51 11.69
N ARG A 186 14.74 5.95 10.43
CA ARG A 186 14.50 7.37 10.11
C ARG A 186 13.23 7.91 10.75
N LEU A 187 12.14 7.15 10.71
CA LEU A 187 10.86 7.59 11.32
C LEU A 187 10.94 7.70 12.84
N ARG A 188 11.77 6.89 13.51
CA ARG A 188 11.99 7.00 14.97
C ARG A 188 12.78 8.25 15.36
N ASP A 189 13.62 8.75 14.46
CA ASP A 189 14.39 9.98 14.67
C ASP A 189 13.54 11.25 14.50
N LEU A 190 12.31 11.11 13.98
CA LEU A 190 11.34 12.20 13.84
C LEU A 190 10.47 12.34 15.09
N PRO A 191 9.98 13.55 15.41
CA PRO A 191 9.10 13.79 16.56
C PRO A 191 7.68 13.27 16.31
N LEU A 192 7.57 12.00 15.90
CA LEU A 192 6.30 11.32 15.66
C LEU A 192 5.91 10.53 16.91
N SER A 193 4.67 10.65 17.34
CA SER A 193 4.12 9.86 18.44
C SER A 193 2.91 9.08 17.95
N LEU A 194 2.93 7.75 18.17
CA LEU A 194 1.76 6.89 17.91
C LEU A 194 0.76 6.89 19.08
N ILE A 195 1.13 7.51 20.21
CA ILE A 195 0.34 7.49 21.46
C ILE A 195 -0.51 8.77 21.60
N HIS A 196 -0.10 9.85 20.93
CA HIS A 196 -0.69 11.18 21.07
C HIS A 196 -1.31 11.68 19.77
N ILE A 197 -1.95 10.78 19.03
CA ILE A 197 -2.74 11.12 17.85
C ILE A 197 -4.12 11.59 18.30
#